data_a26a26f741722f3680a7206dab4682ba
#
_entry.id   a26a26f741722f3680a7206dab4682ba
#
_cell.length_a   1.000
_cell.length_b   1.000
_cell.length_c   1.000
_cell.angle_alpha   90.00
_cell.angle_beta   90.00
_cell.angle_gamma   90.00
#
_symmetry.space_group_name_H-M   'P 1'
#
loop_
_entity.id
_entity.type
_entity.pdbx_description
1 polymer ?
#
loop_
_entity_poly.entity_id
_entity_poly.type
_entity_poly.pdbx_seq_one_letter_code
_entity_poly.pdbx_strand_id
1 'polypeptide(L)'
;MTREQQQRTKIKICGLKRPEDITYVNEAKPDYCGFIIEFPKSSRNVTGVQVRELTARLASDIIPVGVFVNAALERVEKLLLDL
;
A
#
# COMPACT_ATOMS: atom_id res chain seq x y z
N MET A 1 2.95 -6.37 -23.94
CA MET A 1 3.28 -7.32 -22.84
C MET A 1 3.61 -8.67 -23.41
N THR A 2 4.72 -9.26 -23.00
CA THR A 2 5.11 -10.58 -23.45
C THR A 2 4.30 -11.66 -22.76
N ARG A 3 4.32 -12.88 -23.30
CA ARG A 3 3.63 -14.01 -22.70
C ARG A 3 4.15 -14.32 -21.29
N GLU A 4 5.46 -14.25 -21.09
CA GLU A 4 6.06 -14.48 -19.78
C GLU A 4 5.57 -13.46 -18.75
N GLN A 5 5.45 -12.21 -19.15
CA GLN A 5 4.93 -11.17 -18.24
C GLN A 5 3.50 -11.42 -17.83
N GLN A 6 2.67 -11.95 -18.74
CA GLN A 6 1.28 -12.28 -18.43
C GLN A 6 1.19 -13.48 -17.49
N GLN A 7 2.14 -14.40 -17.55
CA GLN A 7 2.13 -15.64 -16.77
C GLN A 7 2.91 -15.55 -15.47
N ARG A 8 3.70 -14.48 -15.27
CA ARG A 8 4.48 -14.39 -14.04
C ARG A 8 3.58 -14.16 -12.82
N THR A 9 4.01 -14.72 -11.71
CA THR A 9 3.35 -14.53 -10.43
C THR A 9 3.44 -13.06 -10.03
N LYS A 10 2.32 -12.51 -9.61
CA LYS A 10 2.29 -11.16 -9.06
C LYS A 10 2.66 -11.18 -7.59
N ILE A 11 3.43 -10.18 -7.17
CA ILE A 11 3.97 -10.09 -5.82
C ILE A 11 3.42 -8.86 -5.15
N LYS A 12 2.95 -9.02 -3.91
CA LYS A 12 2.50 -7.94 -3.05
C LYS A 12 3.33 -7.93 -1.77
N ILE A 13 3.86 -6.77 -1.41
CA ILE A 13 4.53 -6.55 -0.13
C ILE A 13 3.60 -5.71 0.73
N CYS A 14 3.20 -6.23 1.88
CA CYS A 14 2.18 -5.62 2.74
C CYS A 14 2.78 -5.16 4.07
N GLY A 15 2.11 -4.19 4.71
CA GLY A 15 2.49 -3.73 6.04
C GLY A 15 3.55 -2.64 6.04
N LEU A 16 3.59 -1.81 5.02
CA LEU A 16 4.54 -0.70 4.93
C LEU A 16 4.15 0.40 5.92
N LYS A 17 5.12 0.96 6.60
CA LYS A 17 4.88 1.96 7.63
C LYS A 17 5.88 3.11 7.59
N ARG A 18 7.13 2.87 7.25
CA ARG A 18 8.21 3.84 7.33
C ARG A 18 8.68 4.28 5.96
N PRO A 19 9.27 5.49 5.83
CA PRO A 19 9.86 5.91 4.55
C PRO A 19 10.90 4.93 4.02
N GLU A 20 11.68 4.28 4.91
CA GLU A 20 12.66 3.27 4.53
C GLU A 20 12.00 2.09 3.83
N ASP A 21 10.79 1.72 4.28
CA ASP A 21 10.04 0.63 3.67
C ASP A 21 9.72 0.93 2.21
N ILE A 22 9.40 2.18 1.90
CA ILE A 22 9.12 2.60 0.52
C ILE A 22 10.38 2.53 -0.34
N THR A 23 11.54 2.89 0.22
CA THR A 23 12.81 2.76 -0.49
C THR A 23 13.07 1.30 -0.87
N TYR A 24 12.88 0.37 0.06
CA TYR A 24 13.07 -1.06 -0.19
C TYR A 24 12.09 -1.58 -1.24
N VAL A 25 10.83 -1.14 -1.15
CA VAL A 25 9.78 -1.55 -2.11
C VAL A 25 10.10 -1.04 -3.51
N ASN A 26 10.54 0.20 -3.63
CA ASN A 26 10.92 0.76 -4.93
C ASN A 26 12.08 -0.01 -5.56
N GLU A 27 13.02 -0.48 -4.75
CA GLU A 27 14.14 -1.28 -5.23
C GLU A 27 13.71 -2.70 -5.60
N ALA A 28 12.83 -3.32 -4.81
CA ALA A 28 12.37 -4.68 -5.03
C ALA A 28 11.38 -4.79 -6.20
N LYS A 29 10.70 -3.71 -6.54
CA LYS A 29 9.77 -3.61 -7.67
C LYS A 29 8.66 -4.68 -7.63
N PRO A 30 7.90 -4.79 -6.52
CA PRO A 30 6.72 -5.67 -6.51
C PRO A 30 5.62 -5.08 -7.40
N ASP A 31 4.61 -5.88 -7.69
CA ASP A 31 3.45 -5.40 -8.43
C ASP A 31 2.55 -4.52 -7.58
N TYR A 32 2.43 -4.87 -6.29
CA TYR A 32 1.57 -4.18 -5.32
C TYR A 32 2.31 -3.95 -4.02
N CYS A 33 1.95 -2.88 -3.32
CA CYS A 33 2.35 -2.70 -1.93
C CYS A 33 1.10 -2.39 -1.08
N GLY A 34 1.09 -2.85 0.17
CA GLY A 34 -0.07 -2.74 1.03
C GLY A 34 0.18 -1.95 2.29
N PHE A 35 -0.85 -1.22 2.73
CA PHE A 35 -0.85 -0.44 3.96
C PHE A 35 -2.01 -0.89 4.82
N ILE A 36 -1.76 -1.16 6.10
CA ILE A 36 -2.81 -1.47 7.07
C ILE A 36 -3.27 -0.16 7.66
N ILE A 37 -4.46 0.30 7.24
CA ILE A 37 -4.92 1.65 7.52
C ILE A 37 -5.86 1.66 8.72
N GLU A 38 -5.51 2.47 9.72
CA GLU A 38 -6.33 2.76 10.90
C GLU A 38 -6.80 1.49 11.64
N PHE A 39 -5.87 0.55 11.84
CA PHE A 39 -6.12 -0.64 12.64
C PHE A 39 -5.09 -0.69 13.78
N PRO A 40 -5.38 -0.07 14.94
CA PRO A 40 -4.39 0.08 16.03
C PRO A 40 -3.87 -1.23 16.62
N LYS A 41 -4.59 -2.33 16.43
CA LYS A 41 -4.13 -3.64 16.92
C LYS A 41 -2.93 -4.17 16.14
N SER A 42 -2.67 -3.66 14.95
CA SER A 42 -1.51 -4.05 14.16
C SER A 42 -0.33 -3.12 14.47
N SER A 43 0.85 -3.68 14.65
CA SER A 43 2.07 -2.89 14.81
C SER A 43 2.44 -2.14 13.53
N ARG A 44 1.85 -2.50 12.41
CA ARG A 44 2.08 -1.89 11.09
C ARG A 44 0.98 -0.93 10.67
N ASN A 45 0.11 -0.58 11.61
CA ASN A 45 -0.96 0.36 11.38
C ASN A 45 -0.42 1.74 10.97
N VAL A 46 -1.06 2.35 9.96
CA VAL A 46 -0.77 3.72 9.53
C VAL A 46 -2.06 4.52 9.43
N THR A 47 -1.93 5.84 9.54
CA THR A 47 -3.06 6.75 9.34
C THR A 47 -3.20 7.11 7.86
N GLY A 48 -4.34 7.70 7.49
CA GLY A 48 -4.52 8.19 6.12
C GLY A 48 -3.48 9.21 5.70
N VAL A 49 -3.07 10.10 6.63
CA VAL A 49 -2.03 11.10 6.35
C VAL A 49 -0.69 10.42 6.07
N GLN A 50 -0.34 9.41 6.88
CA GLN A 50 0.90 8.66 6.67
C GLN A 50 0.89 7.94 5.31
N VAL A 51 -0.23 7.34 4.94
CA VAL A 51 -0.36 6.66 3.64
C VAL A 51 -0.13 7.64 2.51
N ARG A 52 -0.71 8.82 2.61
CA ARG A 52 -0.53 9.86 1.58
C ARG A 52 0.93 10.23 1.42
N GLU A 53 1.64 10.44 2.53
CA GLU A 53 3.05 10.78 2.51
C GLU A 53 3.90 9.65 1.94
N LEU A 54 3.59 8.42 2.30
CA LEU A 54 4.33 7.25 1.83
C LEU A 54 4.09 6.99 0.34
N THR A 55 2.85 7.09 -0.11
CA THR A 55 2.53 6.86 -1.53
C THR A 55 3.11 7.93 -2.43
N ALA A 56 3.31 9.14 -1.92
CA ALA A 56 3.97 10.19 -2.69
C ALA A 56 5.41 9.83 -3.08
N ARG A 57 6.05 8.92 -2.34
CA ARG A 57 7.42 8.46 -2.59
C ARG A 57 7.47 7.15 -3.35
N LEU A 58 6.32 6.53 -3.59
CA LEU A 58 6.23 5.22 -4.24
C LEU A 58 6.46 5.36 -5.74
N ALA A 59 7.20 4.42 -6.32
CA ALA A 59 7.38 4.37 -7.78
C ALA A 59 6.02 4.21 -8.47
N SER A 60 5.84 4.88 -9.60
CA SER A 60 4.55 5.00 -10.27
C SER A 60 4.03 3.68 -10.85
N ASP A 61 4.90 2.71 -11.04
CA ASP A 61 4.53 1.39 -11.58
C ASP A 61 4.15 0.38 -10.50
N ILE A 62 4.19 0.77 -9.23
CA ILE A 62 3.78 -0.07 -8.10
C ILE A 62 2.39 0.39 -7.64
N ILE A 63 1.44 -0.55 -7.58
CA ILE A 63 0.05 -0.23 -7.23
C ILE A 63 -0.13 -0.30 -5.71
N PRO A 64 -0.49 0.81 -5.04
CA PRO A 64 -0.77 0.78 -3.61
C PRO A 64 -2.14 0.18 -3.32
N VAL A 65 -2.22 -0.61 -2.23
CA VAL A 65 -3.44 -1.28 -1.79
C VAL A 65 -3.67 -0.96 -0.32
N GLY A 66 -4.86 -0.48 0.02
CA GLY A 66 -5.25 -0.25 1.40
C GLY A 66 -5.92 -1.49 1.99
N VAL A 67 -5.54 -1.83 3.22
CA VAL A 67 -6.13 -2.94 3.97
C VAL A 67 -6.88 -2.35 5.17
N PHE A 68 -8.18 -2.60 5.25
CA PHE A 68 -9.04 -2.13 6.32
C PHE A 68 -9.59 -3.33 7.08
N VAL A 69 -9.68 -3.22 8.41
CA VAL A 69 -10.20 -4.29 9.26
C VAL A 69 -11.36 -3.72 10.06
N ASN A 70 -12.57 -4.25 9.82
CA ASN A 70 -13.79 -3.85 10.54
C ASN A 70 -14.06 -2.34 10.50
N ALA A 71 -13.62 -1.65 9.46
CA ALA A 71 -13.84 -0.22 9.32
C ALA A 71 -15.25 0.05 8.78
N ALA A 72 -15.89 1.12 9.27
CA ALA A 72 -17.17 1.55 8.73
C ALA A 72 -17.00 2.01 7.28
N LEU A 73 -18.00 1.72 6.46
CA LEU A 73 -17.95 2.03 5.02
C LEU A 73 -17.72 3.53 4.77
N GLU A 74 -18.38 4.39 5.53
CA GLU A 74 -18.23 5.84 5.39
C GLU A 74 -16.80 6.29 5.66
N ARG A 75 -16.13 5.64 6.62
CA ARG A 75 -14.73 5.97 6.93
C ARG A 75 -13.80 5.54 5.80
N VAL A 76 -14.04 4.37 5.22
CA VAL A 76 -13.25 3.88 4.09
C VAL A 76 -13.43 4.81 2.88
N GLU A 77 -14.65 5.20 2.57
CA GLU A 77 -14.93 6.11 1.46
C GLU A 77 -14.22 7.45 1.64
N LYS A 78 -14.27 8.01 2.86
CA LYS A 78 -13.60 9.27 3.16
C LYS A 78 -12.09 9.16 2.97
N LEU A 79 -11.48 8.09 3.45
CA LEU A 79 -10.03 7.87 3.29
C LEU A 79 -9.64 7.75 1.83
N LEU A 80 -10.43 7.04 1.03
CA LEU A 80 -10.17 6.90 -0.40
C LEU A 80 -10.24 8.22 -1.15
N LEU A 81 -11.15 9.11 -0.74
CA LEU A 81 -11.26 10.44 -1.33
C LEU A 81 -10.09 11.34 -0.95
N ASP A 82 -9.53 11.15 0.24
CA ASP A 82 -8.42 11.96 0.73
C ASP A 82 -7.05 11.49 0.20
N LEU A 83 -6.99 10.27 -0.31
CA LEU A 83 -5.77 9.69 -0.88
C LEU A 83 -5.76 9.79 -2.41
#